data_2349deabc85557290ea38e0170c97de4
#
_entry.id   2349deabc85557290ea38e0170c97de4
#
_cell.length_a   1.000
_cell.length_b   1.000
_cell.length_c   1.000
_cell.angle_alpha   90.00
_cell.angle_beta   90.00
_cell.angle_gamma   90.00
#
_symmetry.space_group_name_H-M   'P 1'
#
loop_
_entity.id
_entity.type
_entity.pdbx_description
1 polymer ?
#
loop_
_entity_poly.entity_id
_entity_poly.type
_entity_poly.pdbx_seq_one_letter_code
_entity_poly.pdbx_strand_id
1 'polypeptide(L)'
;MANYYQPDIETMPVEQIQKLQSERLVKQVKYVYDNVAFYRDKMDAAGVKPEDIKGIEDLHKLPFINKDDLRDQYPYGLLAVPLSECVRIQSTSGTTGRRVVAFYTQEDIDVWEECCARAIVAAGGTKEDVCHVCYGYGLFTGGPGLNGGSHKVGCLTLPMSSGNTERQLQFMTDLGSTILCCTPSYAANLGEEINARGLRDKIQLKAGIFGAEPWTEEMRKSIENALGIKAYDIYGLTEISGPGVSFECEEQQGMHIQEDHFIPEIINPDTGEVLPEGEIGELVFTCITKKAFPLLRYRTRDLCYLTRKKCSCGRTHIRMHKPMGRSDDMMVVKGVNVWPSQIEAVLLNKGYEANYQIVVDRIGNNDTIKVQVEKTPQMAEDAAFNKAERERSIVAGLKSMLGIKVDVKVVEPKTITRSEGKAVRVIDRRDLYNK
;
A
#
# COMPACT_ATOMS: atom_id res chain seq x y z
N MET A 1 -26.47 -5.40 -1.92
CA MET A 1 -26.55 -4.06 -1.31
C MET A 1 -25.16 -3.78 -0.76
N ALA A 2 -24.68 -2.54 -0.88
CA ALA A 2 -23.39 -2.16 -0.30
C ALA A 2 -23.41 -2.31 1.23
N ASN A 3 -22.30 -2.78 1.80
CA ASN A 3 -22.15 -2.93 3.23
C ASN A 3 -21.36 -1.74 3.79
N TYR A 4 -21.89 -1.08 4.81
CA TYR A 4 -21.25 0.02 5.50
C TYR A 4 -21.04 -0.32 6.97
N TYR A 5 -19.88 0.03 7.50
CA TYR A 5 -19.63 -0.04 8.95
C TYR A 5 -20.21 1.18 9.65
N GLN A 6 -20.06 2.36 9.04
CA GLN A 6 -20.58 3.64 9.52
C GLN A 6 -21.28 4.39 8.38
N PRO A 7 -22.55 4.02 8.06
CA PRO A 7 -23.25 4.56 6.90
C PRO A 7 -23.32 6.09 6.89
N ASP A 8 -23.55 6.74 8.05
CA ASP A 8 -23.64 8.20 8.15
C ASP A 8 -22.35 8.93 7.76
N ILE A 9 -21.20 8.30 7.96
CA ILE A 9 -19.89 8.84 7.57
C ILE A 9 -19.56 8.44 6.12
N GLU A 10 -19.66 7.16 5.80
CA GLU A 10 -19.25 6.63 4.51
C GLU A 10 -20.09 7.13 3.33
N THR A 11 -21.32 7.61 3.60
CA THR A 11 -22.23 8.19 2.61
C THR A 11 -22.55 9.67 2.86
N MET A 12 -21.76 10.34 3.72
CA MET A 12 -21.93 11.75 4.03
C MET A 12 -21.83 12.62 2.75
N PRO A 13 -22.74 13.59 2.53
CA PRO A 13 -22.63 14.50 1.39
C PRO A 13 -21.26 15.21 1.32
N VAL A 14 -20.75 15.40 0.13
CA VAL A 14 -19.38 15.93 -0.10
C VAL A 14 -19.16 17.28 0.59
N GLU A 15 -20.16 18.18 0.54
CA GLU A 15 -20.08 19.49 1.19
C GLU A 15 -19.97 19.37 2.72
N GLN A 16 -20.59 18.36 3.30
CA GLN A 16 -20.49 18.09 4.75
C GLN A 16 -19.13 17.49 5.10
N ILE A 17 -18.59 16.60 4.26
CA ILE A 17 -17.22 16.07 4.42
C ILE A 17 -16.22 17.23 4.38
N GLN A 18 -16.30 18.11 3.38
CA GLN A 18 -15.38 19.24 3.23
C GLN A 18 -15.48 20.22 4.41
N LYS A 19 -16.69 20.45 4.94
CA LYS A 19 -16.88 21.24 6.15
C LYS A 19 -16.21 20.58 7.36
N LEU A 20 -16.42 19.27 7.55
CA LEU A 20 -15.81 18.50 8.62
C LEU A 20 -14.28 18.51 8.51
N GLN A 21 -13.74 18.34 7.30
CA GLN A 21 -12.31 18.44 7.02
C GLN A 21 -11.76 19.82 7.39
N SER A 22 -12.45 20.91 7.00
CA SER A 22 -12.03 22.27 7.31
C SER A 22 -12.00 22.52 8.82
N GLU A 23 -13.04 22.11 9.55
CA GLU A 23 -13.10 22.25 11.02
C GLU A 23 -11.98 21.46 11.72
N ARG A 24 -11.71 20.23 11.25
CA ARG A 24 -10.66 19.37 11.80
C ARG A 24 -9.26 19.88 11.43
N LEU A 25 -9.07 20.36 10.20
CA LEU A 25 -7.80 20.93 9.74
C LEU A 25 -7.37 22.14 10.57
N VAL A 26 -8.28 23.10 10.76
CA VAL A 26 -7.98 24.30 11.56
C VAL A 26 -7.55 23.94 12.99
N LYS A 27 -8.25 23.01 13.62
CA LYS A 27 -7.89 22.51 14.96
C LYS A 27 -6.54 21.79 14.95
N GLN A 28 -6.30 20.94 13.95
CA GLN A 28 -5.08 20.14 13.85
C GLN A 28 -3.86 20.99 13.57
N VAL A 29 -3.97 21.99 12.71
CA VAL A 29 -2.84 22.92 12.42
C VAL A 29 -2.44 23.69 13.67
N LYS A 30 -3.42 24.23 14.41
CA LYS A 30 -3.16 24.89 15.69
C LYS A 30 -2.52 23.94 16.69
N TYR A 31 -3.08 22.74 16.84
CA TYR A 31 -2.57 21.70 17.75
C TYR A 31 -1.11 21.35 17.44
N VAL A 32 -0.79 21.12 16.17
CA VAL A 32 0.56 20.76 15.72
C VAL A 32 1.55 21.90 15.93
N TYR A 33 1.16 23.14 15.62
CA TYR A 33 1.98 24.32 15.82
C TYR A 33 2.31 24.54 17.31
N ASP A 34 1.34 24.35 18.19
CA ASP A 34 1.53 24.57 19.63
C ASP A 34 2.42 23.48 20.27
N ASN A 35 2.33 22.23 19.81
CA ASN A 35 2.93 21.08 20.48
C ASN A 35 4.19 20.51 19.83
N VAL A 36 4.46 20.80 18.54
CA VAL A 36 5.59 20.23 17.81
C VAL A 36 6.50 21.33 17.27
N ALA A 37 7.67 21.51 17.89
CA ALA A 37 8.63 22.57 17.53
C ALA A 37 9.02 22.52 16.04
N PHE A 38 9.27 21.33 15.49
CA PHE A 38 9.60 21.15 14.08
C PHE A 38 8.56 21.80 13.13
N TYR A 39 7.28 21.62 13.39
CA TYR A 39 6.22 22.22 12.56
C TYR A 39 6.13 23.72 12.76
N ARG A 40 6.25 24.18 13.99
CA ARG A 40 6.26 25.63 14.28
C ARG A 40 7.39 26.33 13.52
N ASP A 41 8.62 25.81 13.62
CA ASP A 41 9.77 26.37 12.93
C ASP A 41 9.61 26.34 11.40
N LYS A 42 9.07 25.26 10.87
CA LYS A 42 8.84 25.09 9.43
C LYS A 42 7.74 26.00 8.90
N MET A 43 6.65 26.18 9.65
CA MET A 43 5.57 27.11 9.32
C MET A 43 6.04 28.56 9.44
N ASP A 44 6.79 28.91 10.49
CA ASP A 44 7.34 30.25 10.69
C ASP A 44 8.32 30.62 9.57
N ALA A 45 9.17 29.70 9.15
CA ALA A 45 10.06 29.87 8.01
C ALA A 45 9.31 30.09 6.67
N ALA A 46 8.14 29.49 6.53
CA ALA A 46 7.24 29.70 5.39
C ALA A 46 6.37 30.96 5.52
N GLY A 47 6.45 31.69 6.64
CA GLY A 47 5.62 32.87 6.92
C GLY A 47 4.14 32.56 7.15
N VAL A 48 3.81 31.31 7.58
CA VAL A 48 2.45 30.84 7.78
C VAL A 48 2.17 30.63 9.27
N LYS A 49 1.05 31.15 9.75
CA LYS A 49 0.57 30.99 11.12
C LYS A 49 -0.73 30.16 11.15
N PRO A 50 -1.09 29.55 12.30
CA PRO A 50 -2.34 28.81 12.40
C PRO A 50 -3.57 29.63 11.98
N GLU A 51 -3.58 30.93 12.24
CA GLU A 51 -4.68 31.86 11.91
C GLU A 51 -4.87 32.08 10.41
N ASP A 52 -3.86 31.76 9.60
CA ASP A 52 -3.92 31.85 8.14
C ASP A 52 -4.64 30.68 7.49
N ILE A 53 -4.90 29.60 8.26
CA ILE A 53 -5.59 28.39 7.82
C ILE A 53 -7.01 28.41 8.37
N LYS A 54 -7.97 28.68 7.50
CA LYS A 54 -9.40 28.78 7.84
C LYS A 54 -10.24 27.62 7.36
N GLY A 55 -9.71 26.85 6.41
CA GLY A 55 -10.35 25.68 5.83
C GLY A 55 -9.41 24.93 4.88
N ILE A 56 -9.95 23.91 4.20
CA ILE A 56 -9.20 23.05 3.27
C ILE A 56 -8.65 23.83 2.07
N GLU A 57 -9.26 24.94 1.69
CA GLU A 57 -8.82 25.84 0.63
C GLU A 57 -7.46 26.49 0.95
N ASP A 58 -7.11 26.62 2.21
CA ASP A 58 -5.84 27.19 2.66
C ASP A 58 -4.73 26.14 2.86
N LEU A 59 -5.05 24.86 2.65
CA LEU A 59 -4.11 23.73 2.87
C LEU A 59 -2.79 23.94 2.11
N HIS A 60 -2.86 24.48 0.90
CA HIS A 60 -1.72 24.75 0.03
C HIS A 60 -0.67 25.72 0.63
N LYS A 61 -1.05 26.54 1.63
CA LYS A 61 -0.13 27.45 2.33
C LYS A 61 0.82 26.70 3.25
N LEU A 62 0.43 25.53 3.77
CA LEU A 62 1.27 24.75 4.67
C LEU A 62 2.47 24.15 3.93
N PRO A 63 3.66 24.13 4.54
CA PRO A 63 4.84 23.51 3.95
C PRO A 63 4.67 21.98 3.87
N PHE A 64 5.28 21.38 2.84
CA PHE A 64 5.40 19.94 2.75
C PHE A 64 6.37 19.36 3.76
N ILE A 65 6.12 18.14 4.17
CA ILE A 65 7.07 17.29 4.87
C ILE A 65 7.29 15.98 4.09
N ASN A 66 8.43 15.38 4.27
CA ASN A 66 8.82 14.17 3.57
C ASN A 66 9.46 13.16 4.53
N LYS A 67 9.87 12.00 4.02
CA LYS A 67 10.44 10.92 4.83
C LYS A 67 11.77 11.28 5.48
N ASP A 68 12.56 12.16 4.87
CA ASP A 68 13.84 12.60 5.44
C ASP A 68 13.60 13.54 6.63
N ASP A 69 12.62 14.44 6.55
CA ASP A 69 12.18 15.23 7.71
C ASP A 69 11.85 14.30 8.90
N LEU A 70 11.13 13.19 8.66
CA LEU A 70 10.77 12.24 9.72
C LEU A 70 11.99 11.51 10.30
N ARG A 71 12.99 11.22 9.46
CA ARG A 71 14.25 10.57 9.87
C ARG A 71 15.12 11.51 10.71
N ASP A 72 15.17 12.79 10.32
CA ASP A 72 15.94 13.81 11.03
C ASP A 72 15.35 14.12 12.41
N GLN A 73 14.03 13.99 12.54
CA GLN A 73 13.30 14.16 13.80
C GLN A 73 13.24 12.89 14.66
N TYR A 74 13.92 11.81 14.26
CA TYR A 74 13.96 10.56 15.03
C TYR A 74 14.63 10.73 16.40
N PRO A 75 14.11 10.18 17.53
CA PRO A 75 12.87 9.41 17.56
C PRO A 75 11.63 10.24 17.96
N TYR A 76 11.76 11.38 18.62
CA TYR A 76 10.67 12.08 19.31
C TYR A 76 10.36 13.47 18.77
N GLY A 77 11.10 13.97 17.78
CA GLY A 77 10.97 15.36 17.30
C GLY A 77 9.60 15.72 16.71
N LEU A 78 8.80 14.71 16.32
CA LEU A 78 7.41 14.89 15.84
C LEU A 78 6.36 14.45 16.85
N LEU A 79 6.76 14.05 18.07
CA LEU A 79 5.82 13.62 19.08
C LEU A 79 5.10 14.86 19.66
N ALA A 80 3.75 14.85 19.57
CA ALA A 80 2.90 15.97 19.98
C ALA A 80 2.29 15.79 21.38
N VAL A 81 2.53 14.65 22.04
CA VAL A 81 2.04 14.31 23.39
C VAL A 81 3.17 13.78 24.25
N PRO A 82 3.06 13.78 25.57
CA PRO A 82 3.99 13.07 26.46
C PRO A 82 4.02 11.56 26.14
N LEU A 83 5.17 10.91 26.28
CA LEU A 83 5.32 9.47 26.05
C LEU A 83 4.35 8.62 26.91
N SER A 84 3.97 9.11 28.08
CA SER A 84 3.00 8.44 28.98
C SER A 84 1.58 8.35 28.41
N GLU A 85 1.26 9.14 27.37
CA GLU A 85 -0.02 9.07 26.66
C GLU A 85 0.02 8.13 25.45
N CYS A 86 1.23 7.67 25.07
CA CYS A 86 1.41 6.74 23.97
C CYS A 86 1.24 5.30 24.45
N VAL A 87 0.37 4.56 23.78
CA VAL A 87 0.10 3.14 24.10
C VAL A 87 0.77 2.18 23.12
N ARG A 88 1.25 2.69 21.96
CA ARG A 88 1.86 1.85 20.92
C ARG A 88 2.88 2.63 20.10
N ILE A 89 3.89 1.90 19.64
CA ILE A 89 4.88 2.35 18.65
C ILE A 89 4.83 1.39 17.47
N GLN A 90 4.88 1.95 16.25
CA GLN A 90 5.09 1.19 15.02
C GLN A 90 6.31 1.77 14.28
N SER A 91 6.89 1.00 13.37
CA SER A 91 8.09 1.44 12.64
C SER A 91 8.11 0.91 11.22
N THR A 92 8.69 1.70 10.32
CA THR A 92 9.00 1.25 8.97
C THR A 92 10.10 0.19 8.97
N SER A 93 10.22 -0.59 7.87
CA SER A 93 11.24 -1.65 7.74
C SER A 93 12.68 -1.15 7.79
N GLY A 94 12.93 0.13 7.45
CA GLY A 94 14.26 0.73 7.46
C GLY A 94 15.19 0.24 6.34
N THR A 95 14.66 -0.35 5.26
CA THR A 95 15.44 -0.88 4.12
C THR A 95 16.27 0.18 3.41
N THR A 96 15.87 1.45 3.48
CA THR A 96 16.52 2.57 2.80
C THR A 96 17.22 3.56 3.75
N GLY A 97 17.59 3.12 4.96
CA GLY A 97 18.26 3.97 5.95
C GLY A 97 17.65 3.91 7.34
N ARG A 98 17.75 5.02 8.12
CA ARG A 98 17.18 5.08 9.48
C ARG A 98 15.66 4.84 9.42
N ARG A 99 15.17 4.01 10.33
CA ARG A 99 13.73 3.74 10.47
C ARG A 99 12.97 5.00 10.88
N VAL A 100 11.75 5.12 10.41
CA VAL A 100 10.78 6.06 10.96
C VAL A 100 9.97 5.31 12.03
N VAL A 101 9.76 5.94 13.18
CA VAL A 101 8.86 5.47 14.24
C VAL A 101 7.62 6.34 14.26
N ALA A 102 6.47 5.73 14.40
CA ALA A 102 5.19 6.38 14.58
C ALA A 102 4.60 6.00 15.93
N PHE A 103 4.10 6.99 16.65
CA PHE A 103 3.52 6.83 17.98
C PHE A 103 2.01 6.93 17.90
N TYR A 104 1.33 6.25 18.81
CA TYR A 104 -0.13 6.20 18.85
C TYR A 104 -0.62 6.35 20.29
N THR A 105 -1.55 7.28 20.50
CA THR A 105 -2.42 7.30 21.69
C THR A 105 -3.50 6.22 21.55
N GLN A 106 -4.28 5.98 22.60
CA GLN A 106 -5.43 5.08 22.49
C GLN A 106 -6.45 5.61 21.47
N GLU A 107 -6.69 6.92 21.44
CA GLU A 107 -7.57 7.56 20.44
C GLU A 107 -7.08 7.31 18.99
N ASP A 108 -5.76 7.41 18.75
CA ASP A 108 -5.17 7.10 17.44
C ASP A 108 -5.40 5.63 17.05
N ILE A 109 -5.28 4.71 18.02
CA ILE A 109 -5.54 3.28 17.78
C ILE A 109 -7.01 3.06 17.44
N ASP A 110 -7.93 3.69 18.18
CA ASP A 110 -9.37 3.54 17.99
C ASP A 110 -9.79 4.00 16.57
N VAL A 111 -9.26 5.14 16.11
CA VAL A 111 -9.45 5.64 14.73
C VAL A 111 -8.89 4.67 13.70
N TRP A 112 -7.67 4.18 13.91
CA TRP A 112 -7.04 3.24 12.97
C TRP A 112 -7.82 1.94 12.84
N GLU A 113 -8.23 1.35 13.96
CA GLU A 113 -9.04 0.14 13.98
C GLU A 113 -10.41 0.34 13.32
N GLU A 114 -11.01 1.52 13.49
CA GLU A 114 -12.25 1.93 12.81
C GLU A 114 -12.07 1.99 11.29
N CYS A 115 -10.98 2.61 10.81
CA CYS A 115 -10.64 2.66 9.40
C CYS A 115 -10.49 1.24 8.80
N CYS A 116 -9.84 0.33 9.53
CA CYS A 116 -9.72 -1.07 9.11
C CYS A 116 -11.07 -1.81 9.16
N ALA A 117 -11.94 -1.52 10.13
CA ALA A 117 -13.26 -2.12 10.22
C ALA A 117 -14.13 -1.74 9.00
N ARG A 118 -14.09 -0.47 8.56
CA ARG A 118 -14.76 -0.03 7.32
C ARG A 118 -14.28 -0.82 6.10
N ALA A 119 -12.96 -1.06 6.00
CA ALA A 119 -12.38 -1.86 4.91
C ALA A 119 -12.86 -3.31 4.93
N ILE A 120 -12.90 -3.95 6.12
CA ILE A 120 -13.36 -5.33 6.28
C ILE A 120 -14.85 -5.45 5.92
N VAL A 121 -15.68 -4.52 6.38
CA VAL A 121 -17.12 -4.52 6.06
C VAL A 121 -17.37 -4.24 4.58
N ALA A 122 -16.60 -3.36 3.94
CA ALA A 122 -16.68 -3.10 2.50
C ALA A 122 -16.32 -4.34 1.67
N ALA A 123 -15.41 -5.17 2.15
CA ALA A 123 -15.07 -6.47 1.55
C ALA A 123 -16.11 -7.58 1.84
N GLY A 124 -17.20 -7.24 2.53
CA GLY A 124 -18.29 -8.18 2.87
C GLY A 124 -18.10 -8.90 4.20
N GLY A 125 -17.19 -8.39 5.06
CA GLY A 125 -16.96 -8.95 6.40
C GLY A 125 -18.08 -8.63 7.37
N THR A 126 -18.41 -9.59 8.22
CA THR A 126 -19.44 -9.54 9.25
C THR A 126 -18.96 -10.21 10.52
N LYS A 127 -19.71 -10.13 11.60
CA LYS A 127 -19.40 -10.83 12.86
C LYS A 127 -19.41 -12.37 12.74
N GLU A 128 -19.99 -12.91 11.69
CA GLU A 128 -20.03 -14.36 11.43
C GLU A 128 -18.74 -14.86 10.73
N ASP A 129 -17.82 -13.96 10.41
CA ASP A 129 -16.63 -14.28 9.64
C ASP A 129 -15.42 -14.64 10.50
N VAL A 130 -14.55 -15.47 9.93
CA VAL A 130 -13.25 -15.82 10.47
C VAL A 130 -12.19 -15.06 9.67
N CYS A 131 -11.63 -14.02 10.27
CA CYS A 131 -10.63 -13.16 9.65
C CYS A 131 -9.22 -13.68 9.90
N HIS A 132 -8.58 -14.17 8.85
CA HIS A 132 -7.25 -14.77 8.87
C HIS A 132 -6.19 -13.73 8.53
N VAL A 133 -5.46 -13.24 9.55
CA VAL A 133 -4.51 -12.13 9.40
C VAL A 133 -3.08 -12.67 9.26
N CYS A 134 -2.60 -12.72 8.01
CA CYS A 134 -1.26 -13.16 7.64
C CYS A 134 -0.28 -11.99 7.40
N TYR A 135 -0.60 -10.78 7.81
CA TYR A 135 0.38 -9.70 7.85
C TYR A 135 1.30 -9.84 9.06
N GLY A 136 2.55 -9.37 8.91
CA GLY A 136 3.48 -9.30 10.04
C GLY A 136 2.94 -8.45 11.18
N TYR A 137 3.28 -8.86 12.39
CA TYR A 137 3.03 -8.15 13.65
C TYR A 137 4.30 -7.46 14.16
N GLY A 138 4.33 -7.12 15.44
CA GLY A 138 5.43 -6.37 16.04
C GLY A 138 5.42 -4.91 15.59
N LEU A 139 6.51 -4.42 15.02
CA LEU A 139 6.63 -3.04 14.58
C LEU A 139 5.96 -2.77 13.22
N PHE A 140 5.57 -3.79 12.48
CA PHE A 140 4.85 -3.65 11.22
C PHE A 140 3.36 -3.40 11.46
N THR A 141 2.74 -2.50 10.67
CA THR A 141 1.38 -2.02 10.91
C THR A 141 0.27 -2.94 10.36
N GLY A 142 0.61 -3.80 9.38
CA GLY A 142 -0.39 -4.60 8.67
C GLY A 142 -1.19 -5.53 9.58
N GLY A 143 -0.51 -6.35 10.39
CA GLY A 143 -1.14 -7.26 11.34
C GLY A 143 -1.98 -6.54 12.38
N PRO A 144 -1.41 -5.63 13.18
CA PRO A 144 -2.14 -4.94 14.24
C PRO A 144 -3.38 -4.17 13.75
N GLY A 145 -3.30 -3.48 12.61
CA GLY A 145 -4.41 -2.70 12.09
C GLY A 145 -5.61 -3.57 11.70
N LEU A 146 -5.37 -4.59 10.88
CA LEU A 146 -6.46 -5.50 10.45
C LEU A 146 -6.97 -6.38 11.59
N ASN A 147 -6.11 -6.75 12.53
CA ASN A 147 -6.53 -7.42 13.77
C ASN A 147 -7.52 -6.57 14.57
N GLY A 148 -7.17 -5.31 14.84
CA GLY A 148 -8.05 -4.41 15.58
C GLY A 148 -9.35 -4.09 14.83
N GLY A 149 -9.27 -3.86 13.52
CA GLY A 149 -10.45 -3.69 12.67
C GLY A 149 -11.38 -4.90 12.68
N SER A 150 -10.80 -6.12 12.63
CA SER A 150 -11.55 -7.37 12.72
C SER A 150 -12.29 -7.51 14.06
N HIS A 151 -11.64 -7.13 15.17
CA HIS A 151 -12.29 -7.11 16.48
C HIS A 151 -13.45 -6.09 16.53
N LYS A 152 -13.28 -4.90 15.95
CA LYS A 152 -14.36 -3.89 15.90
C LYS A 152 -15.58 -4.36 15.09
N VAL A 153 -15.38 -5.14 14.03
CA VAL A 153 -16.46 -5.78 13.26
C VAL A 153 -17.12 -6.92 14.06
N GLY A 154 -16.37 -7.53 14.97
CA GLY A 154 -16.80 -8.70 15.76
C GLY A 154 -16.48 -10.03 15.10
N CYS A 155 -15.59 -10.07 14.10
CA CYS A 155 -15.12 -11.31 13.50
C CYS A 155 -14.32 -12.16 14.50
N LEU A 156 -14.32 -13.48 14.31
CA LEU A 156 -13.30 -14.32 14.92
C LEU A 156 -11.95 -14.05 14.22
N THR A 157 -10.98 -13.52 14.94
CA THR A 157 -9.68 -13.14 14.38
C THR A 157 -8.65 -14.24 14.60
N LEU A 158 -7.97 -14.68 13.53
CA LEU A 158 -6.80 -15.56 13.58
C LEU A 158 -5.53 -14.72 13.36
N PRO A 159 -4.77 -14.34 14.40
CA PRO A 159 -3.59 -13.50 14.31
C PRO A 159 -2.35 -14.32 13.93
N MET A 160 -2.33 -14.87 12.73
CA MET A 160 -1.35 -15.86 12.28
C MET A 160 0.05 -15.28 12.04
N SER A 161 0.15 -13.97 11.74
CA SER A 161 1.37 -13.33 11.23
C SER A 161 1.80 -13.86 9.86
N SER A 162 2.88 -13.32 9.30
CA SER A 162 3.44 -13.78 8.02
C SER A 162 4.26 -15.06 8.17
N GLY A 163 4.40 -15.80 7.08
CA GLY A 163 5.23 -17.01 7.01
C GLY A 163 4.56 -18.28 7.54
N ASN A 164 5.34 -19.37 7.60
CA ASN A 164 4.90 -20.72 7.98
C ASN A 164 3.65 -21.18 7.21
N THR A 165 3.79 -21.27 5.89
CA THR A 165 2.70 -21.61 4.95
C THR A 165 1.95 -22.89 5.35
N GLU A 166 2.65 -23.89 5.86
CA GLU A 166 2.03 -25.14 6.35
C GLU A 166 0.97 -24.89 7.42
N ARG A 167 1.34 -24.11 8.44
CA ARG A 167 0.44 -23.75 9.54
C ARG A 167 -0.70 -22.85 9.07
N GLN A 168 -0.46 -21.95 8.09
CA GLN A 168 -1.51 -21.13 7.50
C GLN A 168 -2.58 -22.01 6.85
N LEU A 169 -2.18 -22.96 6.01
CA LEU A 169 -3.09 -23.87 5.32
C LEU A 169 -3.85 -24.76 6.30
N GLN A 170 -3.17 -25.29 7.32
CA GLN A 170 -3.81 -26.07 8.36
C GLN A 170 -4.92 -25.28 9.06
N PHE A 171 -4.63 -24.07 9.54
CA PHE A 171 -5.63 -23.26 10.26
C PHE A 171 -6.75 -22.74 9.33
N MET A 172 -6.46 -22.47 8.06
CA MET A 172 -7.52 -22.15 7.08
C MET A 172 -8.53 -23.29 6.92
N THR A 173 -8.06 -24.54 6.88
CA THR A 173 -8.92 -25.70 6.74
C THR A 173 -9.62 -26.07 8.04
N ASP A 174 -8.90 -26.08 9.16
CA ASP A 174 -9.40 -26.57 10.45
C ASP A 174 -10.43 -25.61 11.07
N LEU A 175 -10.19 -24.29 10.91
CA LEU A 175 -11.00 -23.24 11.54
C LEU A 175 -11.92 -22.50 10.55
N GLY A 176 -11.93 -22.88 9.27
CA GLY A 176 -12.86 -22.34 8.27
C GLY A 176 -12.68 -20.84 8.03
N SER A 177 -11.46 -20.38 7.80
CA SER A 177 -11.19 -18.98 7.47
C SER A 177 -12.01 -18.49 6.28
N THR A 178 -12.66 -17.32 6.41
CA THR A 178 -13.55 -16.77 5.37
C THR A 178 -13.00 -15.49 4.75
N ILE A 179 -12.16 -14.72 5.48
CA ILE A 179 -11.50 -13.51 4.98
C ILE A 179 -9.99 -13.68 5.17
N LEU A 180 -9.22 -13.49 4.09
CA LEU A 180 -7.76 -13.55 4.11
C LEU A 180 -7.17 -12.14 4.03
N CYS A 181 -6.30 -11.79 4.97
CA CYS A 181 -5.58 -10.51 4.99
C CYS A 181 -4.07 -10.76 4.88
N CYS A 182 -3.45 -10.41 3.76
CA CYS A 182 -2.01 -10.56 3.54
C CYS A 182 -1.50 -9.67 2.41
N THR A 183 -0.20 -9.76 2.07
CA THR A 183 0.32 -9.12 0.85
C THR A 183 -0.17 -9.88 -0.40
N PRO A 184 -0.35 -9.20 -1.55
CA PRO A 184 -0.78 -9.87 -2.78
C PRO A 184 0.16 -11.00 -3.21
N SER A 185 1.47 -10.83 -3.07
CA SER A 185 2.46 -11.87 -3.40
C SER A 185 2.32 -13.10 -2.49
N TYR A 186 1.98 -12.91 -1.21
CA TYR A 186 1.74 -14.04 -0.32
C TYR A 186 0.40 -14.71 -0.59
N ALA A 187 -0.63 -13.97 -0.98
CA ALA A 187 -1.91 -14.53 -1.45
C ALA A 187 -1.72 -15.42 -2.69
N ALA A 188 -0.91 -14.97 -3.66
CA ALA A 188 -0.57 -15.78 -4.83
C ALA A 188 0.15 -17.07 -4.44
N ASN A 189 1.16 -17.00 -3.55
CA ASN A 189 1.88 -18.17 -3.04
C ASN A 189 0.94 -19.15 -2.30
N LEU A 190 0.01 -18.65 -1.46
CA LEU A 190 -0.99 -19.49 -0.80
C LEU A 190 -1.92 -20.17 -1.81
N GLY A 191 -2.32 -19.45 -2.87
CA GLY A 191 -3.12 -19.99 -3.97
C GLY A 191 -2.41 -21.13 -4.71
N GLU A 192 -1.12 -20.97 -5.02
CA GLU A 192 -0.27 -22.01 -5.61
C GLU A 192 -0.23 -23.27 -4.72
N GLU A 193 0.02 -23.11 -3.43
CA GLU A 193 0.14 -24.23 -2.48
C GLU A 193 -1.21 -24.92 -2.22
N ILE A 194 -2.31 -24.16 -2.13
CA ILE A 194 -3.69 -24.73 -1.98
C ILE A 194 -4.03 -25.61 -3.17
N ASN A 195 -3.76 -25.13 -4.38
CA ASN A 195 -4.05 -25.91 -5.61
C ASN A 195 -3.13 -27.12 -5.76
N ALA A 196 -1.82 -26.97 -5.51
CA ALA A 196 -0.85 -28.05 -5.57
C ALA A 196 -1.18 -29.21 -4.61
N ARG A 197 -1.83 -28.91 -3.47
CA ARG A 197 -2.20 -29.90 -2.45
C ARG A 197 -3.66 -30.38 -2.58
N GLY A 198 -4.41 -29.89 -3.55
CA GLY A 198 -5.82 -30.24 -3.72
C GLY A 198 -6.71 -29.84 -2.53
N LEU A 199 -6.40 -28.70 -1.88
CA LEU A 199 -7.13 -28.24 -0.70
C LEU A 199 -8.29 -27.29 -1.03
N ARG A 200 -8.51 -26.98 -2.32
CA ARG A 200 -9.48 -25.95 -2.73
C ARG A 200 -10.89 -26.17 -2.16
N ASP A 201 -11.37 -27.41 -2.17
CA ASP A 201 -12.70 -27.76 -1.68
C ASP A 201 -12.82 -27.76 -0.15
N LYS A 202 -11.69 -27.65 0.57
CA LYS A 202 -11.64 -27.57 2.03
C LYS A 202 -11.53 -26.13 2.54
N ILE A 203 -11.28 -25.15 1.66
CA ILE A 203 -11.10 -23.74 1.98
C ILE A 203 -12.43 -23.01 1.82
N GLN A 204 -12.81 -22.21 2.84
CA GLN A 204 -14.07 -21.48 2.88
C GLN A 204 -13.89 -19.96 2.60
N LEU A 205 -12.73 -19.57 2.09
CA LEU A 205 -12.45 -18.16 1.78
C LEU A 205 -13.48 -17.61 0.78
N LYS A 206 -13.99 -16.40 1.05
CA LYS A 206 -14.91 -15.64 0.21
C LYS A 206 -14.33 -14.31 -0.26
N ALA A 207 -13.43 -13.73 0.54
CA ALA A 207 -12.81 -12.43 0.28
C ALA A 207 -11.35 -12.40 0.72
N GLY A 208 -10.56 -11.58 0.03
CA GLY A 208 -9.20 -11.25 0.43
C GLY A 208 -9.00 -9.74 0.49
N ILE A 209 -8.28 -9.25 1.51
CA ILE A 209 -7.91 -7.85 1.67
C ILE A 209 -6.39 -7.76 1.58
N PHE A 210 -5.90 -7.22 0.46
CA PHE A 210 -4.50 -7.27 0.08
C PHE A 210 -3.92 -5.86 -0.08
N GLY A 211 -2.66 -5.68 0.27
CA GLY A 211 -1.97 -4.40 0.16
C GLY A 211 -0.53 -4.47 0.65
N ALA A 212 0.05 -3.32 0.98
CA ALA A 212 1.43 -3.11 1.40
C ALA A 212 2.48 -3.27 0.27
N GLU A 213 2.09 -3.69 -0.91
CA GLU A 213 2.91 -3.72 -2.12
C GLU A 213 2.06 -3.43 -3.36
N PRO A 214 2.62 -2.87 -4.44
CA PRO A 214 1.91 -2.71 -5.71
C PRO A 214 1.56 -4.07 -6.30
N TRP A 215 0.40 -4.15 -6.95
CA TRP A 215 -0.06 -5.33 -7.68
C TRP A 215 -0.99 -4.95 -8.83
N THR A 216 -1.01 -5.77 -9.88
CA THR A 216 -1.73 -5.49 -11.12
C THR A 216 -3.10 -6.14 -11.15
N GLU A 217 -3.95 -5.76 -12.12
CA GLU A 217 -5.26 -6.40 -12.33
C GLU A 217 -5.11 -7.85 -12.78
N GLU A 218 -4.04 -8.18 -13.52
CA GLU A 218 -3.73 -9.54 -13.92
C GLU A 218 -3.40 -10.41 -12.69
N MET A 219 -2.61 -9.87 -11.76
CA MET A 219 -2.31 -10.54 -10.49
C MET A 219 -3.58 -10.70 -9.64
N ARG A 220 -4.47 -9.69 -9.61
CA ARG A 220 -5.78 -9.79 -8.97
C ARG A 220 -6.57 -10.98 -9.49
N LYS A 221 -6.73 -11.06 -10.81
CA LYS A 221 -7.45 -12.16 -11.47
C LYS A 221 -6.82 -13.52 -11.18
N SER A 222 -5.49 -13.60 -11.18
CA SER A 222 -4.76 -14.82 -10.84
C SER A 222 -5.07 -15.28 -9.41
N ILE A 223 -5.00 -14.38 -8.44
CA ILE A 223 -5.31 -14.66 -7.04
C ILE A 223 -6.79 -15.05 -6.87
N GLU A 224 -7.71 -14.29 -7.47
CA GLU A 224 -9.14 -14.56 -7.42
C GLU A 224 -9.48 -15.94 -7.97
N ASN A 225 -8.88 -16.32 -9.10
CA ASN A 225 -9.06 -17.65 -9.69
C ASN A 225 -8.46 -18.76 -8.82
N ALA A 226 -7.24 -18.56 -8.31
CA ALA A 226 -6.53 -19.58 -7.53
C ALA A 226 -7.22 -19.84 -6.19
N LEU A 227 -7.73 -18.80 -5.53
CA LEU A 227 -8.38 -18.88 -4.22
C LEU A 227 -9.92 -18.94 -4.29
N GLY A 228 -10.54 -18.62 -5.45
CA GLY A 228 -12.00 -18.54 -5.64
C GLY A 228 -12.67 -17.49 -4.77
N ILE A 229 -12.07 -16.33 -4.64
CA ILE A 229 -12.49 -15.22 -3.81
C ILE A 229 -12.66 -13.94 -4.63
N LYS A 230 -13.21 -12.89 -4.00
CA LYS A 230 -12.98 -11.52 -4.46
C LYS A 230 -11.78 -10.90 -3.71
N ALA A 231 -10.91 -10.19 -4.43
CA ALA A 231 -9.68 -9.61 -3.91
C ALA A 231 -9.76 -8.07 -3.88
N TYR A 232 -9.70 -7.49 -2.70
CA TYR A 232 -9.83 -6.05 -2.46
C TYR A 232 -8.49 -5.44 -2.09
N ASP A 233 -8.22 -4.24 -2.62
CA ASP A 233 -7.02 -3.48 -2.29
C ASP A 233 -7.23 -2.66 -1.02
N ILE A 234 -6.18 -2.55 -0.20
CA ILE A 234 -6.13 -1.70 0.98
C ILE A 234 -4.79 -0.95 1.00
N TYR A 235 -4.86 0.36 1.20
CA TYR A 235 -3.68 1.21 1.21
C TYR A 235 -3.46 1.88 2.56
N GLY A 236 -2.22 2.11 2.88
CA GLY A 236 -1.77 2.90 4.01
C GLY A 236 -0.25 2.86 4.19
N LEU A 237 0.24 3.72 5.04
CA LEU A 237 1.65 3.87 5.38
C LEU A 237 1.80 3.87 6.90
N THR A 238 2.89 3.28 7.40
CA THR A 238 3.23 3.31 8.84
C THR A 238 3.25 4.74 9.38
N GLU A 239 3.76 5.67 8.59
CA GLU A 239 3.90 7.08 8.94
C GLU A 239 2.54 7.76 9.15
N ILE A 240 1.53 7.40 8.36
CA ILE A 240 0.19 8.00 8.43
C ILE A 240 -0.65 7.33 9.52
N SER A 241 -1.03 6.06 9.31
CA SER A 241 -1.84 5.31 10.29
C SER A 241 -1.75 3.78 10.12
N GLY A 242 -0.99 3.29 9.14
CA GLY A 242 -0.99 1.88 8.73
C GLY A 242 -2.05 1.60 7.67
N PRO A 243 -2.48 0.34 7.47
CA PRO A 243 -3.53 -0.01 6.52
C PRO A 243 -4.86 0.63 6.90
N GLY A 244 -5.72 0.86 5.91
CA GLY A 244 -7.06 1.41 6.11
C GLY A 244 -7.18 2.91 5.85
N VAL A 245 -6.10 3.62 5.48
CA VAL A 245 -6.18 5.01 5.02
C VAL A 245 -7.11 5.12 3.81
N SER A 246 -7.02 4.14 2.92
CA SER A 246 -8.02 3.92 1.87
C SER A 246 -8.24 2.43 1.60
N PHE A 247 -9.40 2.11 1.02
CA PHE A 247 -9.83 0.73 0.78
C PHE A 247 -10.77 0.63 -0.43
N GLU A 248 -10.74 -0.50 -1.12
CA GLU A 248 -11.72 -0.82 -2.16
C GLU A 248 -13.05 -1.30 -1.57
N CYS A 249 -14.11 -0.96 -2.27
CA CYS A 249 -15.45 -1.53 -2.10
C CYS A 249 -15.72 -2.66 -3.11
N GLU A 250 -16.91 -3.22 -3.10
CA GLU A 250 -17.35 -4.29 -4.00
C GLU A 250 -17.24 -3.99 -5.50
N GLU A 251 -17.14 -2.70 -5.86
CA GLU A 251 -17.02 -2.26 -7.25
C GLU A 251 -15.58 -2.38 -7.80
N GLN A 252 -14.57 -2.48 -6.94
CA GLN A 252 -13.14 -2.61 -7.30
C GLN A 252 -12.65 -1.52 -8.28
N GLN A 253 -13.18 -0.29 -8.15
CA GLN A 253 -12.89 0.84 -9.04
C GLN A 253 -12.13 1.97 -8.32
N GLY A 254 -11.04 1.61 -7.67
CA GLY A 254 -10.24 2.50 -6.83
C GLY A 254 -10.65 2.47 -5.37
N MET A 255 -9.78 3.01 -4.51
CA MET A 255 -9.89 2.93 -3.07
C MET A 255 -10.48 4.21 -2.50
N HIS A 256 -11.57 4.10 -1.74
CA HIS A 256 -12.16 5.22 -0.99
C HIS A 256 -11.22 5.65 0.13
N ILE A 257 -10.83 6.92 0.14
CA ILE A 257 -10.01 7.51 1.21
C ILE A 257 -10.91 7.87 2.39
N GLN A 258 -10.46 7.61 3.60
CA GLN A 258 -11.18 7.97 4.84
C GLN A 258 -11.10 9.49 5.07
N GLU A 259 -11.89 10.26 4.31
CA GLU A 259 -11.79 11.73 4.25
C GLU A 259 -12.17 12.44 5.55
N ASP A 260 -12.83 11.76 6.44
CA ASP A 260 -13.07 12.25 7.81
C ASP A 260 -11.79 12.28 8.66
N HIS A 261 -10.74 11.53 8.27
CA HIS A 261 -9.46 11.47 8.99
C HIS A 261 -8.29 12.01 8.18
N PHE A 262 -8.37 11.97 6.85
CA PHE A 262 -7.26 12.28 5.94
C PHE A 262 -7.70 13.21 4.81
N ILE A 263 -6.93 14.25 4.54
CA ILE A 263 -7.11 15.08 3.35
C ILE A 263 -6.04 14.68 2.33
N PRO A 264 -6.42 14.15 1.16
CA PRO A 264 -5.48 13.84 0.08
C PRO A 264 -5.28 15.04 -0.85
N GLU A 265 -4.07 15.18 -1.38
CA GLU A 265 -3.73 16.04 -2.52
C GLU A 265 -2.95 15.22 -3.54
N ILE A 266 -3.06 15.57 -4.83
CA ILE A 266 -2.11 15.13 -5.86
C ILE A 266 -1.28 16.33 -6.27
N ILE A 267 0.04 16.18 -6.28
CA ILE A 267 0.94 17.27 -6.65
C ILE A 267 1.86 16.85 -7.80
N ASN A 268 2.32 17.83 -8.55
CA ASN A 268 3.48 17.66 -9.41
C ASN A 268 4.71 17.37 -8.53
N PRO A 269 5.42 16.25 -8.70
CA PRO A 269 6.53 15.86 -7.82
C PRO A 269 7.71 16.83 -7.87
N ASP A 270 7.89 17.58 -8.98
CA ASP A 270 9.01 18.49 -9.21
C ASP A 270 8.71 19.91 -8.71
N THR A 271 7.51 20.44 -9.02
CA THR A 271 7.12 21.83 -8.67
C THR A 271 6.40 21.94 -7.33
N GLY A 272 5.75 20.87 -6.85
CA GLY A 272 4.89 20.88 -5.68
C GLY A 272 3.50 21.50 -5.91
N GLU A 273 3.16 21.87 -7.15
CA GLU A 273 1.85 22.40 -7.50
C GLU A 273 0.78 21.32 -7.36
N VAL A 274 -0.38 21.67 -6.79
CA VAL A 274 -1.53 20.78 -6.69
C VAL A 274 -2.14 20.59 -8.07
N LEU A 275 -2.30 19.33 -8.47
CA LEU A 275 -2.85 18.95 -9.77
C LEU A 275 -4.37 18.75 -9.69
N PRO A 276 -5.11 19.01 -10.80
CA PRO A 276 -6.52 18.75 -10.89
C PRO A 276 -6.88 17.26 -10.72
N GLU A 277 -8.13 17.01 -10.37
CA GLU A 277 -8.70 15.67 -10.29
C GLU A 277 -8.54 14.91 -11.63
N GLY A 278 -8.07 13.66 -11.56
CA GLY A 278 -7.82 12.81 -12.72
C GLY A 278 -6.41 12.90 -13.29
N GLU A 279 -5.62 13.89 -12.91
CA GLU A 279 -4.22 13.98 -13.31
C GLU A 279 -3.32 13.11 -12.39
N ILE A 280 -2.30 12.53 -13.01
CA ILE A 280 -1.34 11.66 -12.31
C ILE A 280 -0.26 12.52 -11.68
N GLY A 281 -0.03 12.33 -10.38
CA GLY A 281 1.04 12.98 -9.63
C GLY A 281 1.36 12.27 -8.34
N GLU A 282 2.15 12.89 -7.50
CA GLU A 282 2.53 12.38 -6.20
C GLU A 282 1.41 12.59 -5.19
N LEU A 283 1.05 11.53 -4.48
CA LEU A 283 0.05 11.56 -3.43
C LEU A 283 0.62 12.18 -2.16
N VAL A 284 -0.13 13.10 -1.58
CA VAL A 284 0.18 13.78 -0.32
C VAL A 284 -0.98 13.60 0.63
N PHE A 285 -0.70 13.37 1.91
CA PHE A 285 -1.72 13.28 2.94
C PHE A 285 -1.52 14.28 4.07
N THR A 286 -2.63 14.84 4.54
CA THR A 286 -2.72 15.58 5.80
C THR A 286 -3.61 14.80 6.77
N CYS A 287 -3.05 14.42 7.94
CA CYS A 287 -3.80 13.76 9.01
C CYS A 287 -4.51 14.81 9.87
N ILE A 288 -5.84 14.77 9.92
CA ILE A 288 -6.64 15.79 10.63
C ILE A 288 -7.22 15.32 11.96
N THR A 289 -6.88 14.11 12.41
CA THR A 289 -7.35 13.55 13.69
C THR A 289 -6.23 12.90 14.50
N LYS A 290 -5.04 12.70 13.94
CA LYS A 290 -3.94 12.00 14.62
C LYS A 290 -3.32 12.86 15.73
N LYS A 291 -3.19 12.28 16.94
CA LYS A 291 -2.73 12.97 18.14
C LYS A 291 -1.24 12.84 18.39
N ALA A 292 -0.75 11.61 18.51
CA ALA A 292 0.63 11.38 18.97
C ALA A 292 1.67 11.78 17.93
N PHE A 293 1.43 11.47 16.68
CA PHE A 293 2.37 11.67 15.57
C PHE A 293 1.65 12.26 14.35
N PRO A 294 1.21 13.52 14.43
CA PRO A 294 0.45 14.17 13.37
C PRO A 294 1.33 14.51 12.17
N LEU A 295 0.81 14.28 10.95
CA LEU A 295 1.48 14.66 9.71
C LEU A 295 0.63 15.65 8.91
N LEU A 296 1.23 16.80 8.56
CA LEU A 296 0.63 17.80 7.68
C LEU A 296 1.36 17.79 6.34
N ARG A 297 0.63 17.71 5.24
CA ARG A 297 1.13 17.69 3.85
C ARG A 297 2.33 16.73 3.63
N TYR A 298 2.18 15.50 4.11
CA TYR A 298 3.22 14.48 3.99
C TYR A 298 3.27 13.91 2.57
N ARG A 299 4.43 14.07 1.92
CA ARG A 299 4.73 13.53 0.60
C ARG A 299 5.02 12.04 0.68
N THR A 300 4.12 11.22 0.12
CA THR A 300 4.25 9.75 0.20
C THR A 300 5.25 9.17 -0.79
N ARG A 301 5.54 9.90 -1.87
CA ARG A 301 6.26 9.45 -3.05
C ARG A 301 5.47 8.46 -3.92
N ASP A 302 4.29 8.05 -3.54
CA ASP A 302 3.44 7.18 -4.35
C ASP A 302 2.77 7.99 -5.47
N LEU A 303 2.80 7.46 -6.70
CA LEU A 303 2.20 8.08 -7.87
C LEU A 303 0.79 7.51 -8.10
N CYS A 304 -0.21 8.36 -8.12
CA CYS A 304 -1.59 7.98 -8.43
C CYS A 304 -2.39 9.18 -8.92
N TYR A 305 -3.69 9.03 -9.08
CA TYR A 305 -4.64 10.12 -9.29
C TYR A 305 -5.86 9.95 -8.38
N LEU A 306 -6.58 11.03 -8.16
CA LEU A 306 -7.83 11.05 -7.39
C LEU A 306 -9.03 11.19 -8.32
N THR A 307 -10.17 10.65 -7.90
CA THR A 307 -11.44 10.84 -8.60
C THR A 307 -12.62 10.91 -7.63
N ARG A 308 -13.50 11.90 -7.85
CA ARG A 308 -14.76 12.05 -7.12
C ARG A 308 -15.96 11.57 -7.93
N LYS A 309 -15.73 10.87 -9.06
CA LYS A 309 -16.81 10.24 -9.82
C LYS A 309 -17.64 9.34 -8.90
N LYS A 310 -18.96 9.45 -9.00
CA LYS A 310 -19.88 8.67 -8.18
C LYS A 310 -19.58 7.18 -8.26
N CYS A 311 -19.46 6.52 -7.11
CA CYS A 311 -19.36 5.07 -7.02
C CYS A 311 -20.75 4.46 -6.85
N SER A 312 -21.01 3.36 -7.55
CA SER A 312 -22.27 2.61 -7.45
C SER A 312 -22.49 1.99 -6.07
N CYS A 313 -21.42 1.80 -5.29
CA CYS A 313 -21.52 1.37 -3.89
C CYS A 313 -22.22 2.41 -2.97
N GLY A 314 -22.43 3.64 -3.41
CA GLY A 314 -23.07 4.71 -2.63
C GLY A 314 -22.14 5.52 -1.72
N ARG A 315 -20.89 5.09 -1.48
CA ARG A 315 -19.89 5.89 -0.76
C ARG A 315 -19.57 7.17 -1.51
N THR A 316 -19.39 8.24 -0.76
CA THR A 316 -19.18 9.60 -1.28
C THR A 316 -17.74 10.06 -1.17
N HIS A 317 -16.93 9.38 -0.37
CA HIS A 317 -15.53 9.66 -0.17
C HIS A 317 -14.75 9.59 -1.50
N ILE A 318 -13.80 10.52 -1.70
CA ILE A 318 -12.94 10.54 -2.88
C ILE A 318 -12.18 9.21 -3.00
N ARG A 319 -11.98 8.77 -4.23
CA ARG A 319 -11.20 7.54 -4.47
C ARG A 319 -9.83 7.87 -5.04
N MET A 320 -8.82 7.20 -4.54
CA MET A 320 -7.53 7.14 -5.18
C MET A 320 -7.46 5.92 -6.11
N HIS A 321 -6.77 6.07 -7.22
CA HIS A 321 -6.33 4.91 -8.00
C HIS A 321 -5.25 4.17 -7.19
N LYS A 322 -5.08 2.86 -7.43
CA LYS A 322 -3.94 2.16 -6.83
C LYS A 322 -2.62 2.80 -7.26
N PRO A 323 -1.60 2.83 -6.40
CA PRO A 323 -0.30 3.38 -6.75
C PRO A 323 0.26 2.71 -8.01
N MET A 324 0.65 3.53 -8.99
CA MET A 324 1.24 3.08 -10.26
C MET A 324 2.76 2.89 -10.16
N GLY A 325 3.33 3.29 -9.03
CA GLY A 325 4.74 3.23 -8.71
C GLY A 325 5.07 4.33 -7.70
N ARG A 326 6.35 4.50 -7.42
CA ARG A 326 6.85 5.58 -6.55
C ARG A 326 7.76 6.50 -7.35
N SER A 327 7.75 7.79 -7.04
CA SER A 327 8.66 8.75 -7.66
C SER A 327 10.13 8.45 -7.30
N ASP A 328 10.38 7.78 -6.17
CA ASP A 328 11.71 7.36 -5.69
C ASP A 328 12.07 5.89 -6.00
N ASP A 329 11.15 5.05 -6.48
CA ASP A 329 11.42 3.69 -6.99
C ASP A 329 11.71 3.69 -8.51
N MET A 330 11.66 4.85 -9.11
CA MET A 330 12.02 5.04 -10.51
C MET A 330 13.52 4.79 -10.70
N MET A 331 13.83 3.81 -11.51
CA MET A 331 15.20 3.52 -11.90
C MET A 331 15.55 4.32 -13.15
N VAL A 332 16.52 5.20 -13.08
CA VAL A 332 17.09 5.80 -14.30
C VAL A 332 18.13 4.84 -14.86
N VAL A 333 17.84 4.23 -16.01
CA VAL A 333 18.75 3.30 -16.67
C VAL A 333 18.99 3.77 -18.09
N LYS A 334 20.25 4.07 -18.42
CA LYS A 334 20.64 4.66 -19.72
C LYS A 334 19.85 5.92 -20.09
N GLY A 335 19.54 6.77 -19.10
CA GLY A 335 18.78 7.99 -19.31
C GLY A 335 17.27 7.82 -19.50
N VAL A 336 16.75 6.60 -19.29
CA VAL A 336 15.32 6.29 -19.38
C VAL A 336 14.77 5.98 -18.00
N ASN A 337 13.62 6.56 -17.68
CA ASN A 337 12.87 6.28 -16.47
C ASN A 337 12.17 4.93 -16.59
N VAL A 338 12.48 4.00 -15.70
CA VAL A 338 11.95 2.63 -15.68
C VAL A 338 11.31 2.35 -14.34
N TRP A 339 10.05 1.93 -14.37
CA TRP A 339 9.34 1.47 -13.16
C TRP A 339 9.21 -0.05 -13.14
N PRO A 340 9.39 -0.69 -11.98
CA PRO A 340 9.21 -2.14 -11.83
C PRO A 340 7.85 -2.64 -12.33
N SER A 341 6.78 -1.86 -12.13
CA SER A 341 5.42 -2.18 -12.58
C SER A 341 5.28 -2.31 -14.10
N GLN A 342 6.07 -1.56 -14.87
CA GLN A 342 6.08 -1.69 -16.34
C GLN A 342 6.65 -3.04 -16.77
N ILE A 343 7.69 -3.51 -16.08
CA ILE A 343 8.30 -4.82 -16.33
C ILE A 343 7.31 -5.93 -15.95
N GLU A 344 6.69 -5.82 -14.79
CA GLU A 344 5.67 -6.76 -14.32
C GLU A 344 4.52 -6.89 -15.33
N ALA A 345 3.96 -5.79 -15.79
CA ALA A 345 2.87 -5.80 -16.77
C ALA A 345 3.23 -6.58 -18.05
N VAL A 346 4.46 -6.43 -18.54
CA VAL A 346 4.92 -7.20 -19.72
C VAL A 346 5.02 -8.70 -19.42
N LEU A 347 5.54 -9.08 -18.25
CA LEU A 347 5.68 -10.48 -17.86
C LEU A 347 4.31 -11.17 -17.74
N LEU A 348 3.38 -10.53 -17.05
CA LEU A 348 2.02 -11.04 -16.86
C LEU A 348 1.26 -11.16 -18.18
N ASN A 349 1.36 -10.17 -19.08
CA ASN A 349 0.80 -10.21 -20.43
C ASN A 349 1.38 -11.32 -21.32
N LYS A 350 2.56 -11.85 -20.97
CA LYS A 350 3.20 -13.00 -21.64
C LYS A 350 2.86 -14.33 -21.00
N GLY A 351 1.97 -14.33 -19.99
CA GLY A 351 1.48 -15.52 -19.29
C GLY A 351 2.40 -16.02 -18.18
N TYR A 352 3.33 -15.19 -17.70
CA TYR A 352 4.11 -15.48 -16.51
C TYR A 352 3.37 -15.01 -15.25
N GLU A 353 3.74 -15.57 -14.12
CA GLU A 353 3.28 -15.11 -12.81
C GLU A 353 4.20 -14.01 -12.26
N ALA A 354 3.77 -13.37 -11.17
CA ALA A 354 4.55 -12.31 -10.51
C ALA A 354 5.80 -12.83 -9.74
N ASN A 355 6.37 -13.93 -10.20
CA ASN A 355 7.58 -14.54 -9.65
C ASN A 355 8.79 -14.10 -10.47
N TYR A 356 9.23 -12.87 -10.26
CA TYR A 356 10.32 -12.26 -10.99
C TYR A 356 11.23 -11.41 -10.10
N GLN A 357 12.44 -11.13 -10.59
CA GLN A 357 13.42 -10.25 -9.97
C GLN A 357 14.09 -9.38 -11.03
N ILE A 358 14.26 -8.11 -10.73
CA ILE A 358 14.95 -7.10 -11.55
C ILE A 358 16.31 -6.84 -10.89
N VAL A 359 17.38 -7.03 -11.63
CA VAL A 359 18.74 -6.68 -11.19
C VAL A 359 19.23 -5.52 -12.04
N VAL A 360 19.49 -4.39 -11.40
CA VAL A 360 20.15 -3.23 -12.03
C VAL A 360 21.61 -3.27 -11.65
N ASP A 361 22.47 -3.18 -12.64
CA ASP A 361 23.92 -3.29 -12.45
C ASP A 361 24.65 -2.26 -13.33
N ARG A 362 25.92 -2.02 -13.05
CA ARG A 362 26.77 -1.12 -13.84
C ARG A 362 27.99 -1.88 -14.32
N ILE A 363 28.16 -1.96 -15.64
CA ILE A 363 29.32 -2.58 -16.29
C ILE A 363 30.13 -1.49 -16.99
N GLY A 364 31.27 -1.14 -16.42
CA GLY A 364 32.02 0.07 -16.82
C GLY A 364 31.16 1.32 -16.58
N ASN A 365 30.93 2.11 -17.63
CA ASN A 365 30.11 3.32 -17.56
C ASN A 365 28.65 3.10 -18.03
N ASN A 366 28.23 1.84 -18.24
CA ASN A 366 26.91 1.54 -18.75
C ASN A 366 26.05 0.82 -17.72
N ASP A 367 24.90 1.40 -17.42
CA ASP A 367 23.88 0.72 -16.62
C ASP A 367 23.24 -0.42 -17.43
N THR A 368 22.99 -1.53 -16.77
CA THR A 368 22.33 -2.71 -17.34
C THR A 368 21.13 -3.11 -16.50
N ILE A 369 20.12 -3.64 -17.16
CA ILE A 369 18.94 -4.23 -16.51
C ILE A 369 18.83 -5.69 -16.93
N LYS A 370 18.68 -6.55 -15.94
CA LYS A 370 18.41 -7.98 -16.13
C LYS A 370 17.15 -8.36 -15.38
N VAL A 371 16.23 -9.02 -16.08
CA VAL A 371 15.01 -9.57 -15.49
C VAL A 371 15.13 -11.08 -15.43
N GLN A 372 14.96 -11.65 -14.26
CA GLN A 372 14.76 -13.08 -14.06
C GLN A 372 13.28 -13.34 -13.80
N VAL A 373 12.69 -14.33 -14.48
CA VAL A 373 11.28 -14.71 -14.28
C VAL A 373 11.18 -16.23 -14.27
N GLU A 374 10.35 -16.76 -13.38
CA GLU A 374 10.12 -18.19 -13.27
C GLU A 374 9.14 -18.69 -14.33
N LYS A 375 9.35 -19.91 -14.79
CA LYS A 375 8.30 -20.65 -15.51
C LYS A 375 7.08 -20.82 -14.61
N THR A 376 5.89 -20.79 -15.18
CA THR A 376 4.71 -21.30 -14.47
C THR A 376 4.77 -22.83 -14.36
N PRO A 377 4.01 -23.46 -13.44
CA PRO A 377 3.95 -24.92 -13.36
C PRO A 377 3.60 -25.56 -14.71
N GLN A 378 2.66 -25.00 -15.45
CA GLN A 378 2.25 -25.49 -16.79
C GLN A 378 3.40 -25.38 -17.81
N MET A 379 4.16 -24.27 -17.77
CA MET A 379 5.33 -24.11 -18.65
C MET A 379 6.47 -25.06 -18.29
N ALA A 380 6.58 -25.47 -17.03
CA ALA A 380 7.62 -26.42 -16.60
C ALA A 380 7.30 -27.87 -17.05
N GLU A 381 6.02 -28.20 -17.17
CA GLU A 381 5.55 -29.54 -17.62
C GLU A 381 5.44 -29.62 -19.16
N ASP A 382 5.46 -28.48 -19.86
CA ASP A 382 5.34 -28.45 -21.32
C ASP A 382 6.65 -28.89 -22.01
N ALA A 383 6.64 -30.09 -22.58
CA ALA A 383 7.77 -30.65 -23.33
C ALA A 383 8.12 -29.82 -24.60
N ALA A 384 7.19 -29.00 -25.10
CA ALA A 384 7.40 -28.11 -26.24
C ALA A 384 7.91 -26.71 -25.82
N PHE A 385 8.13 -26.46 -24.53
CA PHE A 385 8.58 -25.17 -24.03
C PHE A 385 9.94 -24.76 -24.61
N ASN A 386 9.92 -23.74 -25.45
CA ASN A 386 11.14 -23.18 -26.03
C ASN A 386 11.61 -21.95 -25.24
N LYS A 387 12.53 -22.16 -24.32
CA LYS A 387 13.10 -21.12 -23.45
C LYS A 387 13.64 -19.93 -24.24
N ALA A 388 14.44 -20.17 -25.28
CA ALA A 388 15.09 -19.10 -26.04
C ALA A 388 14.06 -18.25 -26.82
N GLU A 389 12.98 -18.84 -27.29
CA GLU A 389 11.90 -18.14 -27.95
C GLU A 389 11.10 -17.29 -26.95
N ARG A 390 10.79 -17.84 -25.78
CA ARG A 390 10.10 -17.13 -24.69
C ARG A 390 10.91 -15.94 -24.19
N GLU A 391 12.21 -16.10 -23.94
CA GLU A 391 13.10 -15.00 -23.55
C GLU A 391 13.14 -13.91 -24.63
N ARG A 392 13.24 -14.25 -25.92
CA ARG A 392 13.15 -13.27 -27.03
C ARG A 392 11.82 -12.53 -27.04
N SER A 393 10.70 -13.23 -26.81
CA SER A 393 9.37 -12.62 -26.76
C SER A 393 9.25 -11.61 -25.61
N ILE A 394 9.79 -11.91 -24.43
CA ILE A 394 9.80 -11.00 -23.28
C ILE A 394 10.71 -9.80 -23.59
N VAL A 395 11.92 -10.02 -24.12
CA VAL A 395 12.86 -8.94 -24.51
C VAL A 395 12.19 -7.96 -25.50
N ALA A 396 11.47 -8.49 -26.49
CA ALA A 396 10.76 -7.67 -27.48
C ALA A 396 9.65 -6.82 -26.81
N GLY A 397 8.86 -7.42 -25.89
CA GLY A 397 7.85 -6.72 -25.14
C GLY A 397 8.43 -5.62 -24.25
N LEU A 398 9.49 -5.93 -23.49
CA LEU A 398 10.17 -4.95 -22.65
C LEU A 398 10.82 -3.83 -23.47
N LYS A 399 11.43 -4.14 -24.60
CA LYS A 399 11.98 -3.12 -25.52
C LYS A 399 10.88 -2.20 -26.07
N SER A 400 9.73 -2.75 -26.41
CA SER A 400 8.58 -1.94 -26.87
C SER A 400 8.04 -1.03 -25.78
N MET A 401 7.98 -1.52 -24.53
CA MET A 401 7.45 -0.76 -23.40
C MET A 401 8.42 0.30 -22.89
N LEU A 402 9.72 -0.04 -22.76
CA LEU A 402 10.73 0.77 -22.08
C LEU A 402 11.62 1.58 -23.05
N GLY A 403 11.66 1.23 -24.33
CA GLY A 403 12.57 1.83 -25.30
C GLY A 403 14.04 1.43 -25.16
N ILE A 404 14.41 0.64 -24.16
CA ILE A 404 15.79 0.18 -23.89
C ILE A 404 15.89 -1.33 -23.97
N LYS A 405 17.13 -1.83 -24.14
CA LYS A 405 17.43 -3.26 -24.11
C LYS A 405 17.49 -3.75 -22.67
N VAL A 406 16.73 -4.80 -22.37
CA VAL A 406 16.69 -5.52 -21.11
C VAL A 406 17.15 -6.95 -21.36
N ASP A 407 18.04 -7.48 -20.53
CA ASP A 407 18.43 -8.89 -20.58
C ASP A 407 17.41 -9.71 -19.78
N VAL A 408 16.94 -10.82 -20.36
CA VAL A 408 15.91 -11.66 -19.74
C VAL A 408 16.44 -13.07 -19.56
N LYS A 409 16.16 -13.66 -18.41
CA LYS A 409 16.44 -15.07 -18.11
C LYS A 409 15.20 -15.73 -17.53
N VAL A 410 14.65 -16.69 -18.23
CA VAL A 410 13.61 -17.59 -17.71
C VAL A 410 14.30 -18.66 -16.86
N VAL A 411 13.83 -18.88 -15.65
CA VAL A 411 14.39 -19.84 -14.68
C VAL A 411 13.33 -20.87 -14.28
N GLU A 412 13.76 -21.96 -13.65
CA GLU A 412 12.84 -22.99 -13.18
C GLU A 412 11.96 -22.48 -12.01
N PRO A 413 10.76 -23.07 -11.80
CA PRO A 413 9.92 -22.73 -10.67
C PRO A 413 10.66 -22.83 -9.34
N LYS A 414 10.33 -21.95 -8.39
CA LYS A 414 10.94 -21.88 -7.05
C LYS A 414 12.46 -21.54 -7.04
N THR A 415 13.00 -21.02 -8.14
CA THR A 415 14.39 -20.51 -8.20
C THR A 415 14.53 -19.16 -7.48
N ILE A 416 13.50 -18.30 -7.55
CA ILE A 416 13.47 -17.00 -6.89
C ILE A 416 12.90 -17.20 -5.48
N THR A 417 13.63 -16.74 -4.48
CA THR A 417 13.22 -16.87 -3.08
C THR A 417 11.87 -16.17 -2.86
N ARG A 418 10.90 -16.90 -2.32
CA ARG A 418 9.60 -16.34 -1.93
C ARG A 418 9.76 -15.45 -0.71
N SER A 419 9.10 -14.32 -0.74
CA SER A 419 9.02 -13.43 0.43
C SER A 419 7.85 -13.84 1.32
N GLU A 420 8.09 -13.96 2.59
CA GLU A 420 7.06 -14.20 3.61
C GLU A 420 6.33 -12.90 4.02
N GLY A 421 6.73 -11.78 3.43
CA GLY A 421 6.17 -10.45 3.62
C GLY A 421 6.16 -9.67 2.32
N LYS A 422 6.65 -8.42 2.34
CA LYS A 422 6.76 -7.58 1.14
C LYS A 422 7.80 -8.16 0.16
N ALA A 423 7.42 -8.35 -1.10
CA ALA A 423 8.32 -8.89 -2.13
C ALA A 423 9.46 -7.90 -2.45
N VAL A 424 10.70 -8.40 -2.48
CA VAL A 424 11.88 -7.66 -2.95
C VAL A 424 12.06 -7.94 -4.43
N ARG A 425 11.51 -7.07 -5.27
CA ARG A 425 11.52 -7.22 -6.72
C ARG A 425 12.76 -6.64 -7.39
N VAL A 426 13.36 -5.61 -6.81
CA VAL A 426 14.49 -4.87 -7.38
C VAL A 426 15.73 -5.04 -6.52
N ILE A 427 16.83 -5.40 -7.15
CA ILE A 427 18.18 -5.42 -6.60
C ILE A 427 19.00 -4.43 -7.40
N ASP A 428 19.22 -3.23 -6.86
CA ASP A 428 20.12 -2.24 -7.46
C ASP A 428 21.53 -2.44 -6.90
N ARG A 429 22.47 -2.78 -7.77
CA ARG A 429 23.87 -3.05 -7.42
C ARG A 429 24.81 -1.92 -7.78
N ARG A 430 24.29 -0.82 -8.34
CA ARG A 430 25.14 0.29 -8.83
C ARG A 430 25.91 0.98 -7.72
N ASP A 431 25.36 1.03 -6.50
CA ASP A 431 26.03 1.62 -5.34
C ASP A 431 27.29 0.84 -4.90
N LEU A 432 27.41 -0.43 -5.28
CA LEU A 432 28.61 -1.23 -5.00
C LEU A 432 29.83 -0.74 -5.78
N TYR A 433 29.65 0.04 -6.84
CA TYR A 433 30.72 0.54 -7.72
C TYR A 433 31.07 2.02 -7.46
N ASN A 434 30.38 2.66 -6.52
CA ASN A 434 30.61 4.05 -6.11
C ASN A 434 31.49 4.15 -4.85
N LYS A 435 32.19 3.08 -4.48
CA LYS A 435 33.14 3.04 -3.34
C LYS A 435 34.57 3.17 -3.81
#